data_c409f1faf279c53637aa92301d6b10ce
#
_entry.id   c409f1faf279c53637aa92301d6b10ce
#
_cell.length_a   1.000
_cell.length_b   1.000
_cell.length_c   1.000
_cell.angle_alpha   90.00
_cell.angle_beta   90.00
_cell.angle_gamma   90.00
#
_symmetry.space_group_name_H-M   'P 1'
#
loop_
_entity.id
_entity.type
_entity.pdbx_description
1 polymer ?
#
loop_
_entity_poly.entity_id
_entity_poly.type
_entity_poly.pdbx_seq_one_letter_code
_entity_poly.pdbx_strand_id
1 'polypeptide(L)'
;MWWGTAIEAPDPGALARFYSALLGTPIGHEEPGTAILAAPEGAISIVFQKAAGYQAPVWPPADGAQRPMMHFDFQVGDLDSAVAEALDLGASLAEHQPQDHVRVLIDPAGHPFCLCRDDG
;
A
#
# COMPACT_ATOMS: atom_id res chain seq x y z
N MET A 1 10.50 -19.29 10.59
CA MET A 1 10.80 -18.89 9.21
C MET A 1 10.38 -17.45 9.01
N TRP A 2 11.27 -16.64 8.48
CA TRP A 2 10.90 -15.28 8.02
C TRP A 2 10.43 -15.34 6.58
N TRP A 3 9.39 -14.59 6.24
CA TRP A 3 9.02 -14.36 4.86
C TRP A 3 8.28 -13.04 4.74
N GLY A 4 8.28 -12.49 3.54
CA GLY A 4 7.70 -11.20 3.31
C GLY A 4 7.26 -11.03 1.87
N THR A 5 6.57 -9.92 1.60
CA THR A 5 6.21 -9.51 0.25
C THR A 5 6.99 -8.25 -0.09
N ALA A 6 7.43 -8.15 -1.35
CA ALA A 6 8.16 -6.99 -1.82
C ALA A 6 7.29 -6.17 -2.76
N ILE A 7 7.36 -4.86 -2.63
CA ILE A 7 6.64 -3.91 -3.48
C ILE A 7 7.63 -2.88 -4.01
N GLU A 8 7.55 -2.59 -5.29
CA GLU A 8 8.48 -1.67 -5.94
C GLU A 8 8.00 -0.23 -5.84
N ALA A 9 8.94 0.69 -5.76
CA ALA A 9 8.65 2.11 -5.68
C ALA A 9 9.83 2.93 -6.20
N PRO A 10 9.58 4.14 -6.71
CA PRO A 10 10.69 5.04 -7.08
C PRO A 10 11.47 5.51 -5.85
N ASP A 11 10.80 5.68 -4.71
CA ASP A 11 11.42 6.04 -3.42
C ASP A 11 10.88 5.10 -2.35
N PRO A 12 11.57 3.98 -2.09
CA PRO A 12 11.08 2.99 -1.14
C PRO A 12 11.00 3.51 0.30
N GLY A 13 11.89 4.41 0.70
CA GLY A 13 11.82 5.00 2.03
C GLY A 13 10.56 5.84 2.24
N ALA A 14 10.19 6.64 1.25
CA ALA A 14 8.97 7.44 1.31
C ALA A 14 7.72 6.56 1.37
N LEU A 15 7.69 5.50 0.58
CA LEU A 15 6.55 4.56 0.59
C LEU A 15 6.47 3.81 1.92
N ALA A 16 7.61 3.38 2.46
CA ALA A 16 7.66 2.74 3.77
C ALA A 16 7.13 3.67 4.87
N ARG A 17 7.49 4.95 4.85
CA ARG A 17 6.99 5.93 5.83
C ARG A 17 5.47 6.09 5.73
N PHE A 18 4.93 6.11 4.52
CA PHE A 18 3.48 6.15 4.33
C PHE A 18 2.79 4.95 5.01
N TYR A 19 3.22 3.73 4.68
CA TYR A 19 2.60 2.53 5.25
C TYR A 19 2.89 2.36 6.74
N SER A 20 4.06 2.78 7.19
CA SER A 20 4.39 2.78 8.63
C SER A 20 3.39 3.63 9.42
N ALA A 21 3.09 4.83 8.91
CA ALA A 21 2.12 5.71 9.56
C ALA A 21 0.70 5.17 9.45
N LEU A 22 0.32 4.68 8.28
CA LEU A 22 -1.03 4.15 8.05
C LEU A 22 -1.32 2.94 8.93
N LEU A 23 -0.38 2.02 9.05
CA LEU A 23 -0.55 0.75 9.75
C LEU A 23 -0.14 0.80 11.22
N GLY A 24 0.54 1.86 11.66
CA GLY A 24 1.09 1.93 13.01
C GLY A 24 2.22 0.95 13.25
N THR A 25 2.95 0.58 12.19
CA THR A 25 4.03 -0.41 12.24
C THR A 25 5.37 0.28 11.97
N PRO A 26 6.37 0.16 12.87
CA PRO A 26 7.63 0.88 12.67
C PRO A 26 8.45 0.33 11.51
N ILE A 27 9.29 1.19 10.93
CA ILE A 27 10.30 0.77 9.97
C ILE A 27 11.40 0.06 10.76
N GLY A 28 11.62 -1.24 10.45
CA GLY A 28 12.62 -2.04 11.15
C GLY A 28 14.01 -1.97 10.51
N HIS A 29 14.09 -1.63 9.23
CA HIS A 29 15.34 -1.53 8.49
C HIS A 29 15.16 -0.58 7.32
N GLU A 30 16.16 0.28 7.11
CA GLU A 30 16.18 1.17 5.94
C GLU A 30 17.62 1.37 5.49
N GLU A 31 17.84 1.24 4.18
CA GLU A 31 19.12 1.53 3.52
C GLU A 31 18.83 2.09 2.15
N PRO A 32 19.84 2.65 1.43
CA PRO A 32 19.59 3.13 0.08
C PRO A 32 18.99 2.01 -0.80
N GLY A 33 17.81 2.27 -1.34
CA GLY A 33 17.13 1.34 -2.24
C GLY A 33 16.22 0.30 -1.59
N THR A 34 16.15 0.22 -0.25
CA THR A 34 15.33 -0.77 0.42
C THR A 34 14.86 -0.26 1.79
N ALA A 35 13.60 -0.54 2.12
CA ALA A 35 13.07 -0.30 3.46
C ALA A 35 12.13 -1.45 3.83
N ILE A 36 12.12 -1.85 5.10
CA ILE A 36 11.34 -3.00 5.56
C ILE A 36 10.52 -2.58 6.78
N LEU A 37 9.21 -2.79 6.75
CA LEU A 37 8.38 -2.63 7.93
C LEU A 37 8.61 -3.81 8.88
N ALA A 38 8.73 -3.50 10.17
CA ALA A 38 8.91 -4.49 11.21
C ALA A 38 7.59 -5.22 11.46
N ALA A 39 7.47 -6.44 10.94
CA ALA A 39 6.26 -7.22 11.12
C ALA A 39 6.12 -7.67 12.59
N PRO A 40 4.88 -7.64 13.14
CA PRO A 40 4.62 -8.37 14.39
C PRO A 40 4.90 -9.86 14.22
N GLU A 41 5.16 -10.55 15.31
CA GLU A 41 5.40 -11.99 15.26
C GLU A 41 4.22 -12.70 14.58
N GLY A 42 4.53 -13.56 13.63
CA GLY A 42 3.53 -14.31 12.86
C GLY A 42 2.95 -13.57 11.68
N ALA A 43 3.31 -12.31 11.46
CA ALA A 43 2.84 -11.52 10.32
C ALA A 43 3.86 -11.52 9.18
N ILE A 44 3.38 -11.14 7.99
CA ILE A 44 4.23 -10.98 6.81
C ILE A 44 4.95 -9.64 6.90
N SER A 45 6.25 -9.63 6.63
CA SER A 45 6.99 -8.38 6.47
C SER A 45 6.71 -7.76 5.10
N ILE A 46 6.71 -6.43 5.04
CA ILE A 46 6.58 -5.71 3.79
C ILE A 46 7.92 -5.07 3.46
N VAL A 47 8.47 -5.44 2.31
CA VAL A 47 9.76 -4.93 1.82
C VAL A 47 9.47 -3.94 0.70
N PHE A 48 9.96 -2.72 0.84
CA PHE A 48 9.86 -1.69 -0.21
C PHE A 48 11.23 -1.60 -0.87
N GLN A 49 11.26 -1.73 -2.20
CA GLN A 49 12.54 -1.75 -2.92
C GLN A 49 12.47 -0.88 -4.17
N LYS A 50 13.58 -0.21 -4.45
CA LYS A 50 13.71 0.61 -5.63
C LYS A 50 13.84 -0.29 -6.86
N ALA A 51 13.13 0.05 -7.93
CA ALA A 51 13.20 -0.68 -9.18
C ALA A 51 13.59 0.27 -10.32
N ALA A 52 14.57 -0.14 -11.12
CA ALA A 52 14.94 0.60 -12.32
C ALA A 52 13.78 0.53 -13.31
N GLY A 53 13.42 1.67 -13.90
CA GLY A 53 12.34 1.73 -14.87
C GLY A 53 10.95 1.51 -14.26
N TYR A 54 10.78 1.85 -12.99
CA TYR A 54 9.48 1.69 -12.32
C TYR A 54 8.36 2.37 -13.10
N GLN A 55 7.26 1.65 -13.29
CA GLN A 55 6.02 2.17 -13.87
C GLN A 55 4.88 1.88 -12.90
N ALA A 56 4.18 2.94 -12.48
CA ALA A 56 3.04 2.76 -11.59
C ALA A 56 1.93 1.97 -12.31
N PRO A 57 1.29 1.02 -11.61
CA PRO A 57 0.15 0.33 -12.18
C PRO A 57 -1.02 1.28 -12.39
N VAL A 58 -1.88 0.95 -13.35
CA VAL A 58 -3.07 1.73 -13.69
C VAL A 58 -4.29 1.06 -13.09
N TRP A 59 -5.12 1.83 -12.38
CA TRP A 59 -6.39 1.38 -11.84
C TRP A 59 -7.53 2.24 -12.38
N PRO A 60 -8.62 1.67 -12.92
CA PRO A 60 -8.78 0.24 -13.18
C PRO A 60 -7.85 -0.25 -14.30
N PRO A 61 -7.60 -1.56 -14.39
CA PRO A 61 -6.69 -2.08 -15.40
C PRO A 61 -7.11 -1.69 -16.82
N ALA A 62 -6.14 -1.31 -17.63
CA ALA A 62 -6.35 -0.90 -19.02
C ALA A 62 -5.37 -1.62 -19.94
N ASP A 63 -5.80 -1.89 -21.17
CA ASP A 63 -4.94 -2.56 -22.16
C ASP A 63 -3.73 -1.69 -22.48
N GLY A 64 -2.57 -2.34 -22.58
CA GLY A 64 -1.31 -1.67 -22.92
C GLY A 64 -0.68 -0.90 -21.78
N ALA A 65 -1.31 -0.81 -20.61
CA ALA A 65 -0.78 -0.15 -19.42
C ALA A 65 -0.28 -1.18 -18.41
N GLN A 66 0.58 -0.74 -17.48
CA GLN A 66 1.05 -1.60 -16.40
C GLN A 66 -0.14 -2.01 -15.52
N ARG A 67 -0.36 -3.32 -15.40
CA ARG A 67 -1.46 -3.84 -14.58
C ARG A 67 -1.02 -3.95 -13.12
N PRO A 68 -1.93 -3.70 -12.15
CA PRO A 68 -1.65 -4.06 -10.77
C PRO A 68 -1.64 -5.59 -10.65
N MET A 69 -0.48 -6.13 -10.27
CA MET A 69 -0.28 -7.58 -10.18
C MET A 69 -0.67 -8.12 -8.82
N MET A 70 -0.57 -7.29 -7.79
CA MET A 70 -0.95 -7.57 -6.41
C MET A 70 -1.38 -6.26 -5.77
N HIS A 71 -2.20 -6.34 -4.73
CA HIS A 71 -2.54 -5.16 -3.93
C HIS A 71 -2.74 -5.58 -2.48
N PHE A 72 -2.66 -4.60 -1.58
CA PHE A 72 -2.94 -4.82 -0.16
C PHE A 72 -4.42 -4.60 0.12
N ASP A 73 -4.98 -5.43 0.99
CA ASP A 73 -6.28 -5.22 1.59
C ASP A 73 -6.09 -5.07 3.09
N PHE A 74 -6.59 -3.96 3.65
CA PHE A 74 -6.54 -3.74 5.10
C PHE A 74 -7.96 -3.64 5.63
N GLN A 75 -8.27 -4.46 6.63
CA GLN A 75 -9.56 -4.40 7.30
C GLN A 75 -9.52 -3.30 8.36
N VAL A 76 -10.52 -2.43 8.35
CA VAL A 76 -10.61 -1.28 9.26
C VAL A 76 -11.97 -1.26 9.94
N GLY A 77 -12.02 -0.63 11.13
CA GLY A 77 -13.25 -0.52 11.89
C GLY A 77 -14.20 0.55 11.33
N ASP A 78 -13.68 1.72 11.01
CA ASP A 78 -14.43 2.84 10.44
C ASP A 78 -13.84 3.22 9.10
N LEU A 79 -14.56 2.91 8.01
CA LEU A 79 -14.05 3.11 6.66
C LEU A 79 -13.81 4.58 6.35
N ASP A 80 -14.75 5.46 6.70
CA ASP A 80 -14.63 6.89 6.39
C ASP A 80 -13.43 7.52 7.11
N SER A 81 -13.23 7.19 8.38
CA SER A 81 -12.08 7.69 9.16
C SER A 81 -10.76 7.17 8.61
N ALA A 82 -10.72 5.90 8.22
CA ALA A 82 -9.51 5.29 7.66
C ALA A 82 -9.15 5.91 6.31
N VAL A 83 -10.14 6.18 5.46
CA VAL A 83 -9.93 6.87 4.19
C VAL A 83 -9.38 8.27 4.42
N ALA A 84 -9.99 9.04 5.34
CA ALA A 84 -9.53 10.40 5.64
C ALA A 84 -8.08 10.41 6.12
N GLU A 85 -7.70 9.47 6.99
CA GLU A 85 -6.33 9.33 7.46
C GLU A 85 -5.36 9.01 6.32
N ALA A 86 -5.73 8.09 5.45
CA ALA A 86 -4.89 7.71 4.31
C ALA A 86 -4.67 8.89 3.36
N LEU A 87 -5.72 9.68 3.10
CA LEU A 87 -5.60 10.89 2.27
C LEU A 87 -4.68 11.92 2.91
N ASP A 88 -4.78 12.12 4.22
CA ASP A 88 -3.89 13.03 4.95
C ASP A 88 -2.42 12.59 4.87
N LEU A 89 -2.17 11.28 4.78
CA LEU A 89 -0.83 10.73 4.68
C LEU A 89 -0.25 10.76 3.26
N GLY A 90 -1.05 11.10 2.26
CA GLY A 90 -0.58 11.26 0.89
C GLY A 90 -1.17 10.32 -0.14
N ALA A 91 -2.09 9.46 0.24
CA ALA A 91 -2.84 8.64 -0.73
C ALA A 91 -3.86 9.48 -1.48
N SER A 92 -4.32 8.98 -2.61
CA SER A 92 -5.46 9.55 -3.32
C SER A 92 -6.58 8.52 -3.44
N LEU A 93 -7.81 9.01 -3.52
CA LEU A 93 -8.98 8.13 -3.69
C LEU A 93 -9.14 7.83 -5.19
N ALA A 94 -9.25 6.55 -5.54
CA ALA A 94 -9.50 6.16 -6.92
C ALA A 94 -10.92 6.56 -7.33
N GLU A 95 -11.10 6.94 -8.59
CA GLU A 95 -12.44 7.28 -9.09
C GLU A 95 -13.32 6.03 -9.19
N HIS A 96 -12.76 4.93 -9.66
CA HIS A 96 -13.50 3.68 -9.82
C HIS A 96 -13.58 2.93 -8.50
N GLN A 97 -14.79 2.81 -7.94
CA GLN A 97 -15.08 2.17 -6.67
C GLN A 97 -16.10 1.04 -6.90
N PRO A 98 -15.64 -0.20 -7.11
CA PRO A 98 -16.55 -1.28 -7.50
C PRO A 98 -17.44 -1.80 -6.39
N GLN A 99 -17.16 -1.50 -5.11
CA GLN A 99 -17.88 -2.07 -3.98
C GLN A 99 -18.15 -1.03 -2.90
N ASP A 100 -19.31 -1.13 -2.22
CA ASP A 100 -19.72 -0.15 -1.21
C ASP A 100 -18.93 -0.25 0.09
N HIS A 101 -18.54 -1.46 0.49
CA HIS A 101 -17.83 -1.70 1.76
C HIS A 101 -16.32 -1.69 1.62
N VAL A 102 -15.82 -1.38 0.44
CA VAL A 102 -14.40 -1.29 0.12
C VAL A 102 -14.12 0.06 -0.52
N ARG A 103 -13.00 0.68 -0.16
CA ARG A 103 -12.50 1.85 -0.89
C ARG A 103 -11.15 1.53 -1.48
N VAL A 104 -11.01 1.77 -2.78
CA VAL A 104 -9.74 1.67 -3.48
C VAL A 104 -9.05 3.02 -3.40
N LEU A 105 -7.82 3.02 -2.90
CA LEU A 105 -6.96 4.20 -2.85
C LEU A 105 -5.69 3.93 -3.64
N ILE A 106 -4.99 4.99 -3.97
CA ILE A 106 -3.71 4.92 -4.66
C ILE A 106 -2.65 5.45 -3.70
N ASP A 107 -1.62 4.66 -3.45
CA ASP A 107 -0.55 5.07 -2.54
C ASP A 107 0.40 6.07 -3.22
N PRO A 108 1.35 6.67 -2.47
CA PRO A 108 2.25 7.67 -3.05
C PRO A 108 3.14 7.18 -4.19
N ALA A 109 3.33 5.89 -4.34
CA ALA A 109 4.07 5.31 -5.47
C ALA A 109 3.17 4.95 -6.66
N GLY A 110 1.84 5.04 -6.49
CA GLY A 110 0.88 4.75 -7.53
C GLY A 110 0.26 3.35 -7.47
N HIS A 111 0.55 2.56 -6.44
CA HIS A 111 -0.08 1.25 -6.28
C HIS A 111 -1.48 1.40 -5.71
N PRO A 112 -2.48 0.69 -6.27
CA PRO A 112 -3.78 0.61 -5.62
C PRO A 112 -3.69 -0.26 -4.36
N PHE A 113 -4.44 0.13 -3.33
CA PHE A 113 -4.67 -0.67 -2.14
C PHE A 113 -6.10 -0.46 -1.68
N CYS A 114 -6.61 -1.39 -0.88
CA CYS A 114 -8.00 -1.34 -0.45
C CYS A 114 -8.10 -1.23 1.06
N LEU A 115 -9.03 -0.42 1.50
CA LEU A 115 -9.50 -0.39 2.88
C LEU A 115 -10.88 -1.03 2.90
N CYS A 116 -11.07 -2.03 3.75
CA CYS A 116 -12.28 -2.84 3.78
C CYS A 116 -12.95 -2.72 5.14
N ARG A 117 -14.25 -2.45 5.14
CA ARG A 117 -15.04 -2.47 6.36
C ARG A 117 -15.42 -3.91 6.68
N ASP A 118 -15.34 -4.25 7.96
CA ASP A 118 -15.85 -5.54 8.41
C ASP A 118 -17.36 -5.41 8.62
N ASP A 119 -18.12 -6.03 7.72
CA ASP A 119 -19.58 -6.06 7.79
C ASP A 119 -20.10 -7.32 8.49
N GLY A 120 -19.19 -8.10 9.06
CA GLY A 120 -19.46 -9.39 9.69
C GLY A 120 -20.28 -9.38 10.96
#